data_ce73dd43d8a96f802e670adc3713cd7a
#
_entry.id   ce73dd43d8a96f802e670adc3713cd7a
#
_cell.length_a   1.000
_cell.length_b   1.000
_cell.length_c   1.000
_cell.angle_alpha   90.00
_cell.angle_beta   90.00
_cell.angle_gamma   90.00
#
_symmetry.space_group_name_H-M   'P 1'
#
loop_
_entity.id
_entity.type
_entity.pdbx_description
1 polymer ?
#
loop_
_entity_poly.entity_id
_entity_poly.type
_entity_poly.pdbx_seq_one_letter_code
_entity_poly.pdbx_strand_id
1 'polypeptide(L)'
;MAGISGSAFPGGVSAPKAQGGLIVTGLCKSFGKTRANDDISVRLIPGEVTALIGHNGAGKTTFLNQIVGLTRPDAGSIMYDGTDLIAHPAQARQLCAIMPQVASSLEGVTPRQAIATAVRIRGVKSEQAQRAVQKTLDTLDLGDWSDRPGHKLSGGIKRLTSFGMAVTAPAPIYLFDEPTNDVDPVRRELLWTMLRRRAKQGATVLIVTHNLLEVERHADRYLLFNKGRLVRDEPTSALGLAEAKSTLSITATPEFLQELRSVLDVKTSSSLGNMPDTEYIEKRIEDDSSIPREFTVTLSTDALELALPHVLSGIRAGCVESYRIGSASLADNYEEMINHD
;
A
#
# COMPACT_ATOMS: atom_id res chain seq x y z
N MET A 1 31.98 -22.50 11.93
CA MET A 1 31.51 -21.85 10.69
C MET A 1 30.75 -22.87 9.89
N ALA A 2 29.41 -22.90 10.01
CA ALA A 2 28.54 -23.80 9.26
C ALA A 2 27.75 -22.92 8.28
N GLY A 3 28.04 -23.11 6.98
CA GLY A 3 27.37 -22.43 5.89
C GLY A 3 25.89 -22.83 5.81
N ILE A 4 25.01 -21.87 5.84
CA ILE A 4 23.59 -22.04 5.56
C ILE A 4 23.48 -22.25 4.05
N SER A 5 23.28 -23.51 3.63
CA SER A 5 23.00 -23.87 2.25
C SER A 5 21.66 -23.24 1.83
N GLY A 6 21.71 -22.43 0.80
CA GLY A 6 20.52 -21.81 0.20
C GLY A 6 19.52 -22.88 -0.26
N SER A 7 18.30 -22.81 0.24
CA SER A 7 17.19 -23.64 -0.21
C SER A 7 16.81 -23.24 -1.64
N ALA A 8 17.11 -24.11 -2.61
CA ALA A 8 16.64 -23.93 -3.99
C ALA A 8 15.11 -23.98 -4.06
N PHE A 9 14.52 -23.10 -4.85
CA PHE A 9 13.08 -23.15 -5.15
C PHE A 9 12.76 -24.42 -5.95
N PRO A 10 11.64 -25.12 -5.66
CA PRO A 10 11.22 -26.27 -6.46
C PRO A 10 10.93 -25.83 -7.90
N GLY A 11 11.45 -26.57 -8.88
CA GLY A 11 11.30 -26.23 -10.30
C GLY A 11 12.54 -25.63 -10.96
N GLY A 12 13.70 -25.62 -10.27
CA GLY A 12 14.98 -25.15 -10.87
C GLY A 12 15.12 -23.62 -10.90
N VAL A 13 14.20 -22.88 -10.28
CA VAL A 13 14.35 -21.42 -10.12
C VAL A 13 15.33 -21.21 -8.95
N SER A 14 16.51 -20.68 -9.23
CA SER A 14 17.47 -20.26 -8.20
C SER A 14 16.83 -19.21 -7.29
N ALA A 15 17.18 -19.23 -5.99
CA ALA A 15 16.86 -18.10 -5.13
C ALA A 15 17.37 -16.81 -5.80
N PRO A 16 16.60 -15.72 -5.80
CA PRO A 16 17.00 -14.49 -6.48
C PRO A 16 18.35 -14.03 -5.94
N LYS A 17 19.36 -13.98 -6.82
CA LYS A 17 20.59 -13.26 -6.53
C LYS A 17 20.22 -11.78 -6.43
N ALA A 18 20.55 -11.13 -5.35
CA ALA A 18 20.17 -9.76 -4.97
C ALA A 18 20.58 -8.63 -5.96
N GLN A 19 20.85 -8.92 -7.23
CA GLN A 19 21.43 -7.98 -8.18
C GLN A 19 20.47 -7.40 -9.24
N GLY A 20 19.26 -7.96 -9.46
CA GLY A 20 18.44 -7.54 -10.59
C GLY A 20 17.17 -6.75 -10.19
N GLY A 21 16.25 -7.41 -9.52
CA GLY A 21 14.90 -6.88 -9.32
C GLY A 21 14.09 -6.81 -10.61
N LEU A 22 12.88 -6.28 -10.50
CA LEU A 22 12.01 -6.04 -11.63
C LEU A 22 12.21 -4.61 -12.14
N ILE A 23 12.60 -4.46 -13.40
CA ILE A 23 12.85 -3.17 -14.04
C ILE A 23 11.77 -2.95 -15.10
N VAL A 24 11.05 -1.85 -14.98
CA VAL A 24 10.05 -1.37 -15.94
C VAL A 24 10.55 -0.07 -16.54
N THR A 25 10.49 0.07 -17.86
CA THR A 25 10.96 1.26 -18.55
C THR A 25 9.98 1.68 -19.64
N GLY A 26 9.50 2.93 -19.54
CA GLY A 26 8.67 3.56 -20.58
C GLY A 26 7.35 2.83 -20.86
N LEU A 27 6.76 2.19 -19.83
CA LEU A 27 5.61 1.30 -20.01
C LEU A 27 4.35 2.08 -20.34
N CYS A 28 3.73 1.78 -21.48
CA CYS A 28 2.50 2.40 -21.93
C CYS A 28 1.41 1.38 -22.19
N LYS A 29 0.15 1.76 -21.89
CA LYS A 29 -1.05 0.99 -22.24
C LYS A 29 -2.27 1.87 -22.43
N SER A 30 -2.95 1.69 -23.55
CA SER A 30 -4.21 2.37 -23.86
C SER A 30 -5.32 1.37 -24.12
N PHE A 31 -6.54 1.71 -23.72
CA PHE A 31 -7.77 1.00 -24.05
C PHE A 31 -8.71 2.01 -24.74
N GLY A 32 -8.79 1.93 -26.06
CA GLY A 32 -9.49 2.93 -26.86
C GLY A 32 -8.88 4.32 -26.66
N LYS A 33 -9.66 5.26 -26.13
CA LYS A 33 -9.20 6.64 -25.83
C LYS A 33 -8.57 6.81 -24.46
N THR A 34 -8.67 5.80 -23.59
CA THR A 34 -8.18 5.89 -22.22
C THR A 34 -6.74 5.39 -22.15
N ARG A 35 -5.81 6.24 -21.75
CA ARG A 35 -4.41 5.88 -21.50
C ARG A 35 -4.30 5.41 -20.04
N ALA A 36 -4.30 4.10 -19.88
CA ALA A 36 -4.30 3.47 -18.54
C ALA A 36 -2.91 3.49 -17.89
N ASN A 37 -1.83 3.37 -18.68
CA ASN A 37 -0.46 3.61 -18.22
C ASN A 37 0.25 4.47 -19.28
N ASP A 38 0.99 5.47 -18.80
CA ASP A 38 1.63 6.51 -19.61
C ASP A 38 3.06 6.75 -19.13
N ASP A 39 4.02 6.15 -19.87
CA ASP A 39 5.46 6.30 -19.66
C ASP A 39 5.94 5.93 -18.24
N ILE A 40 5.45 4.80 -17.71
CA ILE A 40 5.83 4.35 -16.38
C ILE A 40 7.22 3.73 -16.41
N SER A 41 8.13 4.31 -15.63
CA SER A 41 9.47 3.78 -15.41
C SER A 41 9.73 3.62 -13.92
N VAL A 42 10.01 2.38 -13.47
CA VAL A 42 10.22 2.06 -12.05
C VAL A 42 11.08 0.80 -11.91
N ARG A 43 11.86 0.75 -10.84
CA ARG A 43 12.57 -0.45 -10.41
C ARG A 43 12.01 -0.96 -9.09
N LEU A 44 11.51 -2.20 -9.05
CA LEU A 44 11.09 -2.87 -7.82
C LEU A 44 12.26 -3.70 -7.29
N ILE A 45 12.61 -3.47 -6.02
CA ILE A 45 13.84 -3.98 -5.40
C ILE A 45 13.53 -5.27 -4.63
N PRO A 46 14.30 -6.35 -4.84
CA PRO A 46 14.17 -7.55 -4.03
C PRO A 46 14.49 -7.25 -2.56
N GLY A 47 13.70 -7.81 -1.65
CA GLY A 47 13.88 -7.59 -0.23
C GLY A 47 13.01 -6.48 0.36
N GLU A 48 12.35 -5.70 -0.49
CA GLU A 48 11.43 -4.62 -0.09
C GLU A 48 9.97 -5.00 -0.32
N VAL A 49 9.10 -4.46 0.52
CA VAL A 49 7.66 -4.40 0.30
C VAL A 49 7.33 -3.02 -0.25
N THR A 50 7.05 -2.95 -1.54
CA THR A 50 6.66 -1.72 -2.22
C THR A 50 5.13 -1.63 -2.28
N ALA A 51 4.56 -0.52 -1.83
CA ALA A 51 3.14 -0.23 -1.97
C ALA A 51 2.86 0.60 -3.23
N LEU A 52 1.84 0.25 -4.00
CA LEU A 52 1.33 1.02 -5.13
C LEU A 52 0.00 1.64 -4.74
N ILE A 53 -0.03 2.95 -4.60
CA ILE A 53 -1.18 3.74 -4.20
C ILE A 53 -1.68 4.61 -5.36
N GLY A 54 -2.91 5.09 -5.26
CA GLY A 54 -3.55 5.96 -6.26
C GLY A 54 -5.07 5.76 -6.27
N HIS A 55 -5.78 6.72 -6.83
CA HIS A 55 -7.25 6.66 -6.93
C HIS A 55 -7.73 5.50 -7.84
N ASN A 56 -9.03 5.21 -7.81
CA ASN A 56 -9.64 4.25 -8.71
C ASN A 56 -9.51 4.72 -10.16
N GLY A 57 -9.05 3.83 -11.05
CA GLY A 57 -8.79 4.20 -12.44
C GLY A 57 -7.39 4.78 -12.70
N ALA A 58 -6.53 4.93 -11.69
CA ALA A 58 -5.15 5.42 -11.87
C ALA A 58 -4.22 4.48 -12.66
N GLY A 59 -4.68 3.28 -13.05
CA GLY A 59 -3.89 2.34 -13.86
C GLY A 59 -3.19 1.22 -13.10
N LYS A 60 -3.37 1.12 -11.79
CA LYS A 60 -2.67 0.16 -10.90
C LYS A 60 -2.87 -1.31 -11.32
N THR A 61 -4.11 -1.76 -11.47
CA THR A 61 -4.43 -3.14 -11.90
C THR A 61 -3.91 -3.42 -13.30
N THR A 62 -3.96 -2.44 -14.21
CA THR A 62 -3.38 -2.56 -15.56
C THR A 62 -1.88 -2.77 -15.48
N PHE A 63 -1.18 -2.05 -14.63
CA PHE A 63 0.25 -2.20 -14.40
C PHE A 63 0.61 -3.61 -13.87
N LEU A 64 -0.12 -4.12 -12.88
CA LEU A 64 0.08 -5.49 -12.39
C LEU A 64 -0.14 -6.53 -13.50
N ASN A 65 -1.22 -6.36 -14.30
CA ASN A 65 -1.55 -7.28 -15.38
C ASN A 65 -0.50 -7.29 -16.49
N GLN A 66 0.18 -6.18 -16.74
CA GLN A 66 1.30 -6.12 -17.69
C GLN A 66 2.51 -6.88 -17.14
N ILE A 67 2.86 -6.71 -15.88
CA ILE A 67 3.99 -7.42 -15.25
C ILE A 67 3.80 -8.93 -15.33
N VAL A 68 2.58 -9.43 -15.06
CA VAL A 68 2.29 -10.87 -15.06
C VAL A 68 2.05 -11.43 -16.48
N GLY A 69 2.05 -10.57 -17.50
CA GLY A 69 1.82 -10.97 -18.89
C GLY A 69 0.38 -11.36 -19.22
N LEU A 70 -0.60 -10.81 -18.47
CA LEU A 70 -2.04 -10.91 -18.80
C LEU A 70 -2.49 -9.81 -19.77
N THR A 71 -1.84 -8.66 -19.74
CA THR A 71 -2.09 -7.53 -20.65
C THR A 71 -0.79 -7.17 -21.35
N ARG A 72 -0.77 -7.18 -22.68
CA ARG A 72 0.41 -6.77 -23.44
C ARG A 72 0.51 -5.25 -23.45
N PRO A 73 1.66 -4.65 -23.09
CA PRO A 73 1.92 -3.22 -23.24
C PRO A 73 1.89 -2.80 -24.71
N ASP A 74 1.61 -1.52 -24.95
CA ASP A 74 1.68 -0.92 -26.29
C ASP A 74 3.11 -0.41 -26.58
N ALA A 75 3.86 -0.04 -25.53
CA ALA A 75 5.26 0.35 -25.59
C ALA A 75 5.97 0.10 -24.25
N GLY A 76 7.30 0.20 -24.24
CA GLY A 76 8.15 0.02 -23.07
C GLY A 76 8.68 -1.41 -22.91
N SER A 77 9.33 -1.66 -21.78
CA SER A 77 9.93 -2.97 -21.46
C SER A 77 9.71 -3.35 -20.01
N ILE A 78 9.67 -4.65 -19.73
CA ILE A 78 9.61 -5.24 -18.39
C ILE A 78 10.69 -6.32 -18.30
N MET A 79 11.72 -6.08 -17.51
CA MET A 79 12.87 -6.98 -17.38
C MET A 79 12.99 -7.55 -15.97
N TYR A 80 13.25 -8.83 -15.86
CA TYR A 80 13.58 -9.48 -14.59
C TYR A 80 14.79 -10.39 -14.78
N ASP A 81 15.89 -10.14 -14.07
CA ASP A 81 17.17 -10.89 -14.17
C ASP A 81 17.61 -11.16 -15.62
N GLY A 82 17.53 -10.11 -16.48
CA GLY A 82 17.91 -10.19 -17.90
C GLY A 82 16.85 -10.85 -18.80
N THR A 83 15.71 -11.30 -18.25
CA THR A 83 14.61 -11.87 -19.02
C THR A 83 13.59 -10.79 -19.38
N ASP A 84 13.24 -10.67 -20.65
CA ASP A 84 12.14 -9.82 -21.14
C ASP A 84 10.80 -10.54 -20.88
N LEU A 85 10.02 -10.00 -19.92
CA LEU A 85 8.73 -10.60 -19.54
C LEU A 85 7.61 -10.33 -20.56
N ILE A 86 7.76 -9.31 -21.42
CA ILE A 86 6.81 -9.01 -22.49
C ILE A 86 6.98 -10.01 -23.64
N ALA A 87 8.23 -10.31 -23.99
CA ALA A 87 8.53 -11.32 -25.02
C ALA A 87 8.20 -12.74 -24.53
N HIS A 88 8.28 -12.99 -23.22
CA HIS A 88 8.08 -14.31 -22.61
C HIS A 88 6.96 -14.34 -21.55
N PRO A 89 5.67 -14.10 -21.93
CA PRO A 89 4.58 -13.97 -20.98
C PRO A 89 4.28 -15.26 -20.19
N ALA A 90 4.61 -16.42 -20.73
CA ALA A 90 4.53 -17.69 -20.00
C ALA A 90 5.54 -17.74 -18.83
N GLN A 91 6.75 -17.23 -19.03
CA GLN A 91 7.78 -17.13 -18.01
C GLN A 91 7.41 -16.06 -16.98
N ALA A 92 6.83 -14.93 -17.38
CA ALA A 92 6.29 -13.93 -16.47
C ALA A 92 5.29 -14.55 -15.47
N ARG A 93 4.36 -15.37 -15.96
CA ARG A 93 3.38 -16.09 -15.11
C ARG A 93 4.01 -17.13 -14.20
N GLN A 94 5.15 -17.72 -14.57
CA GLN A 94 5.90 -18.64 -13.71
C GLN A 94 6.65 -17.89 -12.60
N LEU A 95 7.22 -16.73 -12.90
CA LEU A 95 7.98 -15.91 -11.96
C LEU A 95 7.08 -15.17 -10.98
N CYS A 96 5.87 -14.77 -11.40
CA CYS A 96 4.95 -13.98 -10.58
C CYS A 96 3.94 -14.84 -9.81
N ALA A 97 3.78 -14.61 -8.53
CA ALA A 97 2.59 -15.01 -7.77
C ALA A 97 1.67 -13.81 -7.66
N ILE A 98 0.46 -13.91 -8.22
CA ILE A 98 -0.52 -12.81 -8.22
C ILE A 98 -1.76 -13.17 -7.42
N MET A 99 -2.24 -12.21 -6.63
CA MET A 99 -3.58 -12.17 -6.08
C MET A 99 -4.34 -11.02 -6.75
N PRO A 100 -5.33 -11.29 -7.62
CA PRO A 100 -6.11 -10.25 -8.26
C PRO A 100 -7.10 -9.60 -7.28
N GLN A 101 -7.60 -8.41 -7.64
CA GLN A 101 -8.58 -7.66 -6.85
C GLN A 101 -9.87 -8.45 -6.58
N VAL A 102 -10.36 -9.17 -7.59
CA VAL A 102 -11.54 -10.04 -7.44
C VAL A 102 -11.09 -11.36 -6.84
N ALA A 103 -11.64 -11.69 -5.67
CA ALA A 103 -11.39 -12.98 -5.05
C ALA A 103 -11.92 -14.12 -5.93
N SER A 104 -11.16 -15.20 -6.03
CA SER A 104 -11.59 -16.39 -6.74
C SER A 104 -12.89 -16.95 -6.14
N SER A 105 -13.82 -17.40 -6.98
CA SER A 105 -14.96 -18.19 -6.50
C SER A 105 -14.41 -19.50 -5.91
N LEU A 106 -14.69 -19.71 -4.63
CA LEU A 106 -14.28 -20.91 -3.90
C LEU A 106 -15.46 -21.90 -3.75
N GLU A 107 -16.47 -21.80 -4.63
CA GLU A 107 -17.63 -22.67 -4.57
C GLU A 107 -17.22 -24.15 -4.60
N GLY A 108 -17.66 -24.91 -3.61
CA GLY A 108 -17.33 -26.33 -3.49
C GLY A 108 -15.90 -26.67 -3.09
N VAL A 109 -15.02 -25.68 -2.89
CA VAL A 109 -13.61 -25.87 -2.54
C VAL A 109 -13.34 -25.27 -1.15
N THR A 110 -12.55 -25.96 -0.33
CA THR A 110 -12.15 -25.47 0.99
C THR A 110 -10.87 -24.63 0.89
N PRO A 111 -10.58 -23.73 1.87
CA PRO A 111 -9.31 -22.99 1.93
C PRO A 111 -8.09 -23.89 1.82
N ARG A 112 -8.08 -25.00 2.55
CA ARG A 112 -7.00 -26.00 2.48
C ARG A 112 -6.79 -26.54 1.07
N GLN A 113 -7.88 -26.93 0.40
CA GLN A 113 -7.83 -27.45 -0.96
C GLN A 113 -7.38 -26.40 -1.97
N ALA A 114 -7.89 -25.19 -1.86
CA ALA A 114 -7.55 -24.07 -2.75
C ALA A 114 -6.05 -23.72 -2.67
N ILE A 115 -5.53 -23.54 -1.46
CA ILE A 115 -4.11 -23.24 -1.24
C ILE A 115 -3.24 -24.41 -1.69
N ALA A 116 -3.63 -25.66 -1.36
CA ALA A 116 -2.89 -26.86 -1.77
C ALA A 116 -2.81 -26.97 -3.31
N THR A 117 -3.90 -26.68 -4.01
CA THR A 117 -3.95 -26.70 -5.47
C THR A 117 -3.01 -25.66 -6.07
N ALA A 118 -3.04 -24.43 -5.57
CA ALA A 118 -2.17 -23.35 -6.03
C ALA A 118 -0.67 -23.72 -5.84
N VAL A 119 -0.33 -24.29 -4.71
CA VAL A 119 1.06 -24.71 -4.39
C VAL A 119 1.52 -25.85 -5.29
N ARG A 120 0.64 -26.84 -5.57
CA ARG A 120 0.93 -27.97 -6.46
C ARG A 120 1.12 -27.55 -7.92
N ILE A 121 0.28 -26.66 -8.43
CA ILE A 121 0.42 -26.09 -9.79
C ILE A 121 1.81 -25.46 -9.98
N ARG A 122 2.39 -24.91 -8.90
CA ARG A 122 3.74 -24.35 -8.92
C ARG A 122 4.85 -25.37 -8.70
N GLY A 123 4.56 -26.67 -8.79
CA GLY A 123 5.56 -27.74 -8.77
C GLY A 123 6.11 -28.12 -7.38
N VAL A 124 5.49 -27.65 -6.30
CA VAL A 124 5.92 -28.05 -4.94
C VAL A 124 5.52 -29.50 -4.68
N LYS A 125 6.47 -30.33 -4.22
CA LYS A 125 6.24 -31.74 -3.91
C LYS A 125 5.18 -31.91 -2.82
N SER A 126 4.38 -32.99 -2.92
CA SER A 126 3.17 -33.19 -2.11
C SER A 126 3.39 -33.02 -0.60
N GLU A 127 4.43 -33.62 -0.05
CA GLU A 127 4.74 -33.53 1.39
C GLU A 127 5.13 -32.12 1.83
N GLN A 128 5.94 -31.41 1.01
CA GLN A 128 6.31 -30.02 1.26
C GLN A 128 5.09 -29.09 1.10
N ALA A 129 4.22 -29.38 0.13
CA ALA A 129 3.00 -28.65 -0.10
C ALA A 129 2.07 -28.72 1.13
N GLN A 130 1.86 -29.92 1.69
CA GLN A 130 1.03 -30.10 2.88
C GLN A 130 1.53 -29.29 4.07
N ARG A 131 2.85 -29.34 4.34
CA ARG A 131 3.47 -28.55 5.42
C ARG A 131 3.34 -27.05 5.18
N ALA A 132 3.54 -26.60 3.95
CA ALA A 132 3.42 -25.18 3.60
C ALA A 132 1.96 -24.68 3.74
N VAL A 133 0.99 -25.47 3.31
CA VAL A 133 -0.42 -25.19 3.44
C VAL A 133 -0.83 -25.08 4.91
N GLN A 134 -0.48 -26.09 5.73
CA GLN A 134 -0.80 -26.03 7.17
C GLN A 134 -0.20 -24.80 7.83
N LYS A 135 1.08 -24.54 7.58
CA LYS A 135 1.75 -23.36 8.12
C LYS A 135 1.07 -22.04 7.69
N THR A 136 0.56 -21.97 6.46
CA THR A 136 -0.15 -20.76 5.99
C THR A 136 -1.51 -20.61 6.69
N LEU A 137 -2.26 -21.71 6.83
CA LEU A 137 -3.53 -21.70 7.54
C LEU A 137 -3.35 -21.28 9.01
N ASP A 138 -2.31 -21.80 9.68
CA ASP A 138 -2.00 -21.43 11.06
C ASP A 138 -1.56 -19.96 11.16
N THR A 139 -0.69 -19.51 10.23
CA THR A 139 -0.17 -18.12 10.24
C THR A 139 -1.26 -17.08 9.98
N LEU A 140 -2.25 -17.39 9.14
CA LEU A 140 -3.36 -16.50 8.79
C LEU A 140 -4.57 -16.68 9.73
N ASP A 141 -4.45 -17.50 10.76
CA ASP A 141 -5.56 -17.85 11.67
C ASP A 141 -6.81 -18.33 10.91
N LEU A 142 -6.60 -19.28 9.98
CA LEU A 142 -7.64 -19.86 9.14
C LEU A 142 -8.05 -21.28 9.59
N GLY A 143 -7.58 -21.74 10.74
CA GLY A 143 -7.81 -23.12 11.23
C GLY A 143 -9.27 -23.53 11.23
N ASP A 144 -10.14 -22.72 11.83
CA ASP A 144 -11.59 -23.00 11.98
C ASP A 144 -12.36 -23.00 10.65
N TRP A 145 -11.79 -22.40 9.60
CA TRP A 145 -12.40 -22.32 8.27
C TRP A 145 -11.73 -23.23 7.25
N SER A 146 -10.59 -23.83 7.62
CA SER A 146 -9.69 -24.54 6.70
C SER A 146 -10.38 -25.62 5.85
N ASP A 147 -11.38 -26.30 6.43
CA ASP A 147 -12.09 -27.41 5.82
C ASP A 147 -13.60 -27.09 5.56
N ARG A 148 -13.99 -25.82 5.69
CA ARG A 148 -15.35 -25.34 5.34
C ARG A 148 -15.44 -25.02 3.85
N PRO A 149 -16.51 -25.42 3.15
CA PRO A 149 -16.69 -25.09 1.73
C PRO A 149 -16.83 -23.58 1.52
N GLY A 150 -16.30 -23.08 0.40
CA GLY A 150 -16.19 -21.65 0.11
C GLY A 150 -17.49 -20.86 0.12
N HIS A 151 -18.64 -21.48 -0.22
CA HIS A 151 -19.94 -20.82 -0.15
C HIS A 151 -20.38 -20.47 1.29
N LYS A 152 -19.76 -21.08 2.31
CA LYS A 152 -20.02 -20.82 3.74
C LYS A 152 -19.02 -19.82 4.35
N LEU A 153 -18.09 -19.28 3.58
CA LEU A 153 -17.06 -18.37 4.04
C LEU A 153 -17.50 -16.91 3.86
N SER A 154 -17.11 -16.05 4.82
CA SER A 154 -17.24 -14.60 4.67
C SER A 154 -16.31 -14.04 3.56
N GLY A 155 -16.55 -12.81 3.11
CA GLY A 155 -15.72 -12.13 2.14
C GLY A 155 -14.25 -12.06 2.58
N GLY A 156 -14.01 -11.69 3.83
CA GLY A 156 -12.64 -11.59 4.39
C GLY A 156 -11.92 -12.94 4.43
N ILE A 157 -12.61 -14.04 4.79
CA ILE A 157 -11.99 -15.38 4.78
C ILE A 157 -11.70 -15.85 3.35
N LYS A 158 -12.56 -15.56 2.38
CA LYS A 158 -12.30 -15.81 0.96
C LYS A 158 -11.08 -15.01 0.48
N ARG A 159 -10.98 -13.75 0.91
CA ARG A 159 -9.84 -12.87 0.59
C ARG A 159 -8.53 -13.42 1.14
N LEU A 160 -8.51 -13.81 2.42
CA LEU A 160 -7.36 -14.45 3.06
C LEU A 160 -6.99 -15.79 2.41
N THR A 161 -7.97 -16.56 1.95
CA THR A 161 -7.72 -17.79 1.21
C THR A 161 -7.03 -17.49 -0.13
N SER A 162 -7.51 -16.48 -0.88
CA SER A 162 -6.88 -16.04 -2.13
C SER A 162 -5.46 -15.51 -1.90
N PHE A 163 -5.25 -14.76 -0.82
CA PHE A 163 -3.92 -14.35 -0.39
C PHE A 163 -3.02 -15.57 -0.08
N GLY A 164 -3.53 -16.54 0.68
CA GLY A 164 -2.84 -17.79 0.99
C GLY A 164 -2.44 -18.58 -0.27
N MET A 165 -3.31 -18.63 -1.29
CA MET A 165 -3.00 -19.26 -2.58
C MET A 165 -1.79 -18.60 -3.27
N ALA A 166 -1.69 -17.28 -3.23
CA ALA A 166 -0.61 -16.55 -3.85
C ALA A 166 0.69 -16.62 -3.03
N VAL A 167 0.61 -16.40 -1.70
CA VAL A 167 1.79 -16.23 -0.84
C VAL A 167 2.46 -17.56 -0.45
N THR A 168 1.73 -18.69 -0.47
CA THR A 168 2.24 -19.98 0.03
C THR A 168 3.29 -20.56 -0.89
N ALA A 169 3.02 -20.55 -2.20
CA ALA A 169 3.99 -21.05 -3.17
C ALA A 169 5.17 -20.08 -3.31
N PRO A 170 6.39 -20.60 -3.36
CA PRO A 170 7.56 -19.75 -3.57
C PRO A 170 7.53 -19.12 -4.97
N ALA A 171 7.79 -17.82 -5.02
CA ALA A 171 7.93 -17.06 -6.25
C ALA A 171 8.96 -15.93 -6.05
N PRO A 172 9.71 -15.51 -7.07
CA PRO A 172 10.60 -14.38 -6.95
C PRO A 172 9.87 -13.03 -6.95
N ILE A 173 8.65 -12.97 -7.52
CA ILE A 173 7.83 -11.76 -7.61
C ILE A 173 6.44 -12.06 -7.05
N TYR A 174 6.01 -11.25 -6.08
CA TYR A 174 4.67 -11.32 -5.50
C TYR A 174 3.91 -10.03 -5.79
N LEU A 175 2.71 -10.16 -6.36
CA LEU A 175 1.84 -9.06 -6.74
C LEU A 175 0.48 -9.24 -6.06
N PHE A 176 0.05 -8.25 -5.28
CA PHE A 176 -1.21 -8.32 -4.54
C PHE A 176 -2.06 -7.08 -4.87
N ASP A 177 -3.30 -7.30 -5.32
CA ASP A 177 -4.24 -6.22 -5.61
C ASP A 177 -5.32 -6.18 -4.51
N GLU A 178 -5.23 -5.17 -3.63
CA GLU A 178 -6.13 -4.91 -2.49
C GLU A 178 -6.30 -6.12 -1.54
N PRO A 179 -5.24 -6.75 -1.04
CA PRO A 179 -5.34 -8.01 -0.28
C PRO A 179 -5.96 -7.85 1.11
N THR A 180 -5.98 -6.64 1.68
CA THR A 180 -6.49 -6.35 3.03
C THR A 180 -7.95 -5.93 3.07
N ASN A 181 -8.61 -5.73 1.92
CA ASN A 181 -10.01 -5.36 1.85
C ASN A 181 -10.90 -6.44 2.50
N ASP A 182 -11.90 -6.01 3.25
CA ASP A 182 -12.85 -6.87 3.97
C ASP A 182 -12.21 -7.81 5.01
N VAL A 183 -10.90 -7.69 5.28
CA VAL A 183 -10.18 -8.46 6.28
C VAL A 183 -10.20 -7.71 7.61
N ASP A 184 -10.42 -8.43 8.72
CA ASP A 184 -10.38 -7.84 10.05
C ASP A 184 -8.97 -7.36 10.44
N PRO A 185 -8.87 -6.35 11.35
CA PRO A 185 -7.59 -5.73 11.69
C PRO A 185 -6.52 -6.72 12.18
N VAL A 186 -6.90 -7.73 12.95
CA VAL A 186 -5.95 -8.72 13.50
C VAL A 186 -5.31 -9.54 12.37
N ARG A 187 -6.13 -10.03 11.43
CA ARG A 187 -5.62 -10.83 10.30
C ARG A 187 -4.90 -10.00 9.25
N ARG A 188 -5.18 -8.69 9.15
CA ARG A 188 -4.37 -7.78 8.33
C ARG A 188 -2.91 -7.77 8.78
N GLU A 189 -2.66 -7.69 10.08
CA GLU A 189 -1.28 -7.73 10.63
C GLU A 189 -0.56 -9.06 10.29
N LEU A 190 -1.29 -10.18 10.34
CA LEU A 190 -0.73 -11.48 9.95
C LEU A 190 -0.38 -11.53 8.46
N LEU A 191 -1.22 -10.94 7.61
CA LEU A 191 -0.98 -10.80 6.17
C LEU A 191 0.30 -9.99 5.91
N TRP A 192 0.43 -8.80 6.50
CA TRP A 192 1.62 -7.95 6.38
C TRP A 192 2.89 -8.65 6.88
N THR A 193 2.78 -9.40 7.96
CA THR A 193 3.90 -10.23 8.48
C THR A 193 4.36 -11.25 7.46
N MET A 194 3.44 -11.90 6.73
CA MET A 194 3.79 -12.84 5.67
C MET A 194 4.44 -12.14 4.46
N LEU A 195 3.96 -10.96 4.06
CA LEU A 195 4.57 -10.17 2.98
C LEU A 195 6.02 -9.80 3.32
N ARG A 196 6.25 -9.23 4.50
CA ARG A 196 7.60 -8.90 4.99
C ARG A 196 8.51 -10.12 5.05
N ARG A 197 7.97 -11.28 5.43
CA ARG A 197 8.74 -12.53 5.42
C ARG A 197 9.17 -12.91 4.01
N ARG A 198 8.30 -12.76 2.99
CA ARG A 198 8.66 -13.04 1.59
C ARG A 198 9.71 -12.06 1.09
N ALA A 199 9.57 -10.77 1.38
CA ALA A 199 10.59 -9.77 1.08
C ALA A 199 11.95 -10.14 1.72
N LYS A 200 11.98 -10.41 3.03
CA LYS A 200 13.21 -10.83 3.73
C LYS A 200 13.86 -12.10 3.17
N GLN A 201 13.11 -12.93 2.45
CA GLN A 201 13.62 -14.09 1.72
C GLN A 201 14.20 -13.72 0.33
N GLY A 202 14.25 -12.43 -0.01
CA GLY A 202 14.79 -11.91 -1.26
C GLY A 202 13.77 -11.79 -2.39
N ALA A 203 12.49 -11.95 -2.12
CA ALA A 203 11.46 -11.72 -3.14
C ALA A 203 11.20 -10.23 -3.37
N THR A 204 10.76 -9.87 -4.57
CA THR A 204 10.17 -8.58 -4.91
C THR A 204 8.69 -8.63 -4.55
N VAL A 205 8.22 -7.73 -3.69
CA VAL A 205 6.81 -7.68 -3.26
C VAL A 205 6.19 -6.35 -3.65
N LEU A 206 5.12 -6.39 -4.43
CA LEU A 206 4.31 -5.23 -4.79
C LEU A 206 2.87 -5.44 -4.31
N ILE A 207 2.38 -4.52 -3.50
CA ILE A 207 1.02 -4.52 -2.98
C ILE A 207 0.28 -3.26 -3.45
N VAL A 208 -0.85 -3.42 -4.11
CA VAL A 208 -1.79 -2.32 -4.38
C VAL A 208 -2.71 -2.19 -3.20
N THR A 209 -2.83 -0.99 -2.66
CA THR A 209 -3.78 -0.68 -1.58
C THR A 209 -4.16 0.80 -1.60
N HIS A 210 -5.35 1.10 -1.09
CA HIS A 210 -5.78 2.47 -0.80
C HIS A 210 -5.71 2.80 0.71
N ASN A 211 -5.26 1.86 1.54
CA ASN A 211 -5.10 2.07 2.98
C ASN A 211 -3.72 2.67 3.29
N LEU A 212 -3.66 3.98 3.30
CA LEU A 212 -2.43 4.74 3.48
C LEU A 212 -1.78 4.51 4.85
N LEU A 213 -2.58 4.31 5.91
CA LEU A 213 -2.06 3.99 7.24
C LEU A 213 -1.34 2.64 7.30
N GLU A 214 -1.83 1.64 6.54
CA GLU A 214 -1.14 0.36 6.41
C GLU A 214 0.18 0.52 5.66
N VAL A 215 0.21 1.36 4.61
CA VAL A 215 1.42 1.66 3.85
C VAL A 215 2.49 2.26 4.75
N GLU A 216 2.16 3.28 5.52
CA GLU A 216 3.11 3.92 6.45
C GLU A 216 3.71 2.93 7.46
N ARG A 217 2.88 2.03 8.00
CA ARG A 217 3.29 1.09 9.04
C ARG A 217 4.10 -0.09 8.52
N HIS A 218 3.82 -0.53 7.29
CA HIS A 218 4.24 -1.86 6.85
C HIS A 218 5.05 -1.89 5.57
N ALA A 219 4.91 -0.92 4.67
CA ALA A 219 5.68 -0.86 3.44
C ALA A 219 7.04 -0.19 3.67
N ASP A 220 8.04 -0.59 2.89
CA ASP A 220 9.37 0.04 2.90
C ASP A 220 9.43 1.24 1.95
N ARG A 221 8.60 1.22 0.89
CA ARG A 221 8.56 2.20 -0.19
C ARG A 221 7.15 2.31 -0.75
N TYR A 222 6.78 3.47 -1.26
CA TYR A 222 5.52 3.66 -1.97
C TYR A 222 5.71 4.27 -3.36
N LEU A 223 4.82 3.88 -4.25
CA LEU A 223 4.65 4.41 -5.60
C LEU A 223 3.27 5.06 -5.67
N LEU A 224 3.20 6.32 -6.07
CA LEU A 224 1.93 7.01 -6.26
C LEU A 224 1.60 7.10 -7.75
N PHE A 225 0.47 6.49 -8.14
CA PHE A 225 -0.06 6.61 -9.50
C PHE A 225 -1.18 7.64 -9.55
N ASN A 226 -1.07 8.55 -10.53
CA ASN A 226 -2.12 9.51 -10.87
C ASN A 226 -2.33 9.51 -12.40
N LYS A 227 -3.57 9.34 -12.88
CA LYS A 227 -3.97 9.38 -14.30
C LYS A 227 -3.06 8.56 -15.23
N GLY A 228 -2.65 7.37 -14.78
CA GLY A 228 -1.80 6.46 -15.53
C GLY A 228 -0.30 6.75 -15.44
N ARG A 229 0.14 7.74 -14.69
CA ARG A 229 1.55 8.10 -14.50
C ARG A 229 2.04 7.78 -13.11
N LEU A 230 3.34 7.52 -12.99
CA LEU A 230 4.04 7.44 -11.71
C LEU A 230 4.46 8.86 -11.30
N VAL A 231 3.84 9.40 -10.25
CA VAL A 231 4.10 10.78 -9.79
C VAL A 231 5.02 10.84 -8.57
N ARG A 232 5.09 9.77 -7.76
CA ARG A 232 6.05 9.64 -6.64
C ARG A 232 6.59 8.23 -6.57
N ASP A 233 7.83 8.14 -6.13
CA ASP A 233 8.58 6.91 -5.93
C ASP A 233 9.56 7.11 -4.78
N GLU A 234 9.12 6.86 -3.54
CA GLU A 234 9.83 7.26 -2.33
C GLU A 234 9.78 6.18 -1.24
N PRO A 235 10.81 6.11 -0.38
CA PRO A 235 10.73 5.28 0.83
C PRO A 235 9.68 5.84 1.80
N THR A 236 8.95 4.96 2.49
CA THR A 236 7.94 5.39 3.48
C THR A 236 8.56 6.18 4.64
N SER A 237 9.85 5.97 4.94
CA SER A 237 10.59 6.76 5.93
C SER A 237 10.74 8.24 5.54
N ALA A 238 10.64 8.58 4.25
CA ALA A 238 10.67 9.97 3.80
C ALA A 238 9.39 10.75 4.18
N LEU A 239 8.30 10.05 4.45
CA LEU A 239 7.03 10.66 4.89
C LEU A 239 7.14 11.37 6.24
N GLY A 240 8.10 10.97 7.09
CA GLY A 240 8.37 11.62 8.37
C GLY A 240 9.54 12.63 8.33
N LEU A 241 10.25 12.74 7.21
CA LEU A 241 11.46 13.57 7.08
C LEU A 241 11.28 14.77 6.13
N ALA A 242 10.30 14.73 5.23
CA ALA A 242 9.95 15.89 4.40
C ALA A 242 9.29 16.93 5.29
N GLU A 243 10.08 17.86 5.81
CA GLU A 243 9.73 18.94 6.74
C GLU A 243 8.80 18.42 7.85
N ALA A 244 9.23 18.51 9.11
CA ALA A 244 8.47 18.03 10.27
C ALA A 244 7.12 18.76 10.36
N LYS A 245 6.23 18.45 9.44
CA LYS A 245 4.85 18.93 9.45
C LYS A 245 4.07 18.12 10.47
N SER A 246 3.36 18.80 11.33
CA SER A 246 2.49 18.21 12.33
C SER A 246 1.05 18.54 11.99
N THR A 247 0.18 17.56 12.07
CA THR A 247 -1.26 17.78 11.96
C THR A 247 -1.81 18.16 13.32
N LEU A 248 -2.45 19.33 13.40
CA LEU A 248 -3.17 19.81 14.57
C LEU A 248 -4.67 19.74 14.28
N SER A 249 -5.37 18.83 14.94
CA SER A 249 -6.83 18.73 14.90
C SER A 249 -7.41 19.32 16.18
N ILE A 250 -8.39 20.23 16.05
CA ILE A 250 -9.00 20.96 17.17
C ILE A 250 -10.50 20.93 17.02
N THR A 251 -11.22 20.65 18.10
CA THR A 251 -12.66 20.89 18.22
C THR A 251 -12.84 22.11 19.09
N ALA A 252 -13.31 23.20 18.51
CA ALA A 252 -13.41 24.50 19.19
C ALA A 252 -14.58 25.35 18.67
N THR A 253 -14.86 26.46 19.39
CA THR A 253 -15.87 27.43 18.95
C THR A 253 -15.42 28.14 17.67
N PRO A 254 -16.35 28.57 16.80
CA PRO A 254 -16.02 29.26 15.55
C PRO A 254 -15.17 30.52 15.75
N GLU A 255 -15.42 31.28 16.81
CA GLU A 255 -14.68 32.49 17.15
C GLU A 255 -13.22 32.19 17.46
N PHE A 256 -12.97 31.14 18.24
CA PHE A 256 -11.61 30.71 18.57
C PHE A 256 -10.86 30.24 17.31
N LEU A 257 -11.52 29.48 16.42
CA LEU A 257 -10.90 29.01 15.18
C LEU A 257 -10.52 30.19 14.26
N GLN A 258 -11.34 31.25 14.22
CA GLN A 258 -11.04 32.46 13.45
C GLN A 258 -9.84 33.23 14.05
N GLU A 259 -9.75 33.32 15.38
CA GLU A 259 -8.60 33.90 16.07
C GLU A 259 -7.31 33.11 15.80
N LEU A 260 -7.35 31.79 15.93
CA LEU A 260 -6.21 30.92 15.68
C LEU A 260 -5.71 31.06 14.23
N ARG A 261 -6.62 31.12 13.25
CA ARG A 261 -6.26 31.39 11.84
C ARG A 261 -5.53 32.70 11.69
N SER A 262 -6.03 33.78 12.29
CA SER A 262 -5.39 35.09 12.19
C SER A 262 -3.98 35.10 12.78
N VAL A 263 -3.73 34.35 13.84
CA VAL A 263 -2.39 34.19 14.44
C VAL A 263 -1.44 33.45 13.52
N LEU A 264 -1.92 32.40 12.84
CA LEU A 264 -1.13 31.63 11.90
C LEU A 264 -0.83 32.42 10.63
N ASP A 265 -1.80 33.12 10.06
CA ASP A 265 -1.68 33.90 8.82
C ASP A 265 -0.77 35.13 8.94
N VAL A 266 -0.84 35.85 10.08
CA VAL A 266 -0.03 37.07 10.29
C VAL A 266 1.47 36.79 10.41
N LYS A 267 1.87 35.61 10.94
CA LYS A 267 3.29 35.28 11.11
C LYS A 267 3.92 34.55 9.95
N THR A 268 3.14 33.81 9.17
CA THR A 268 3.63 33.24 7.89
C THR A 268 3.91 34.33 6.85
N SER A 269 3.27 35.48 6.95
CA SER A 269 3.52 36.63 6.05
C SER A 269 4.72 37.50 6.43
N SER A 270 5.29 37.33 7.63
CA SER A 270 6.35 38.22 8.17
C SER A 270 7.76 37.63 8.21
N SER A 271 7.96 36.37 7.90
CA SER A 271 9.29 35.76 7.80
C SER A 271 9.58 35.23 6.41
N LEU A 272 10.25 36.08 5.62
CA LEU A 272 11.04 35.78 4.42
C LEU A 272 10.37 34.91 3.33
N GLY A 273 9.85 35.58 2.29
CA GLY A 273 9.84 35.11 0.90
C GLY A 273 9.00 33.88 0.60
N ASN A 274 7.82 34.10 0.01
CA ASN A 274 7.00 33.12 -0.73
C ASN A 274 7.07 31.66 -0.22
N MET A 275 6.32 31.34 0.80
CA MET A 275 5.83 29.99 1.04
C MET A 275 4.33 30.02 1.25
N PRO A 276 3.56 29.48 0.31
CA PRO A 276 2.14 29.20 0.49
C PRO A 276 1.99 27.75 0.97
N ASP A 277 2.06 27.46 2.27
CA ASP A 277 1.87 26.09 2.71
C ASP A 277 1.26 25.97 4.11
N THR A 278 0.13 26.67 4.31
CA THR A 278 -0.77 26.34 5.41
C THR A 278 -2.11 25.94 4.78
N GLU A 279 -2.33 24.65 4.56
CA GLU A 279 -3.63 24.15 4.08
C GLU A 279 -4.60 23.93 5.22
N TYR A 280 -5.76 24.53 5.09
CA TYR A 280 -6.87 24.42 6.04
C TYR A 280 -7.93 23.47 5.48
N ILE A 281 -8.10 22.31 6.10
CA ILE A 281 -9.20 21.39 5.78
C ILE A 281 -10.31 21.59 6.82
N GLU A 282 -11.38 22.27 6.41
CA GLU A 282 -12.58 22.45 7.22
C GLU A 282 -13.62 21.40 6.82
N LYS A 283 -13.90 20.43 7.70
CA LYS A 283 -15.09 19.60 7.53
C LYS A 283 -16.33 20.40 7.90
N ARG A 284 -17.09 20.83 6.89
CA ARG A 284 -18.40 21.48 7.07
C ARG A 284 -19.38 20.49 7.69
N ILE A 285 -19.79 20.76 8.92
CA ILE A 285 -21.01 20.25 9.53
C ILE A 285 -21.99 21.41 9.55
N GLU A 286 -23.28 21.13 9.26
CA GLU A 286 -24.37 22.06 9.00
C GLU A 286 -24.42 23.36 9.84
N ASP A 287 -24.97 24.41 9.23
CA ASP A 287 -25.05 25.82 9.66
C ASP A 287 -25.77 26.03 11.00
N ASP A 288 -25.15 25.67 12.14
CA ASP A 288 -25.54 26.17 13.45
C ASP A 288 -24.32 26.80 14.14
N SER A 289 -24.35 28.10 14.35
CA SER A 289 -23.25 28.91 14.85
C SER A 289 -22.87 28.64 16.32
N SER A 290 -23.58 27.76 17.01
CA SER A 290 -23.37 27.44 18.44
C SER A 290 -22.67 26.09 18.67
N ILE A 291 -22.41 25.31 17.61
CA ILE A 291 -21.82 23.97 17.74
C ILE A 291 -20.30 24.05 17.52
N PRO A 292 -19.47 23.46 18.39
CA PRO A 292 -18.02 23.34 18.19
C PRO A 292 -17.71 22.67 16.84
N ARG A 293 -16.77 23.24 16.08
CA ARG A 293 -16.38 22.74 14.77
C ARG A 293 -15.04 22.00 14.87
N GLU A 294 -14.92 20.89 14.17
CA GLU A 294 -13.65 20.19 14.01
C GLU A 294 -12.83 20.89 12.90
N PHE A 295 -11.64 21.29 13.26
CA PHE A 295 -10.68 21.97 12.40
C PHE A 295 -9.38 21.18 12.39
N THR A 296 -8.87 20.86 11.20
CA THR A 296 -7.59 20.17 11.05
C THR A 296 -6.68 21.02 10.17
N VAL A 297 -5.45 21.22 10.62
CA VAL A 297 -4.43 22.00 9.89
C VAL A 297 -3.10 21.29 9.96
N THR A 298 -2.37 21.30 8.85
CA THR A 298 -0.99 20.82 8.79
C THR A 298 -0.03 22.00 8.97
N LEU A 299 0.83 21.91 9.97
CA LEU A 299 1.71 23.00 10.41
C LEU A 299 3.17 22.54 10.35
N SER A 300 4.08 23.45 9.99
CA SER A 300 5.52 23.29 10.28
C SER A 300 5.77 23.28 11.80
N THR A 301 6.93 22.79 12.22
CA THR A 301 7.29 22.79 13.65
C THR A 301 7.21 24.20 14.25
N ASP A 302 7.69 25.21 13.55
CA ASP A 302 7.66 26.60 14.01
C ASP A 302 6.23 27.14 14.13
N ALA A 303 5.35 26.80 13.17
CA ALA A 303 3.95 27.19 13.20
C ALA A 303 3.19 26.45 14.33
N LEU A 304 3.52 25.20 14.61
CA LEU A 304 2.95 24.45 15.72
C LEU A 304 3.38 25.03 17.08
N GLU A 305 4.65 25.42 17.24
CA GLU A 305 5.13 26.09 18.45
C GLU A 305 4.39 27.40 18.72
N LEU A 306 3.97 28.10 17.68
CA LEU A 306 3.16 29.31 17.78
C LEU A 306 1.69 29.02 18.10
N ALA A 307 1.10 28.00 17.50
CA ALA A 307 -0.30 27.62 17.68
C ALA A 307 -0.57 27.05 19.09
N LEU A 308 0.37 26.25 19.63
CA LEU A 308 0.15 25.47 20.83
C LEU A 308 -0.19 26.31 22.08
N PRO A 309 0.49 27.43 22.37
CA PRO A 309 0.11 28.31 23.51
C PRO A 309 -1.32 28.85 23.39
N HIS A 310 -1.77 29.19 22.16
CA HIS A 310 -3.13 29.66 21.93
C HIS A 310 -4.17 28.56 22.16
N VAL A 311 -3.91 27.34 21.67
CA VAL A 311 -4.77 26.17 21.90
C VAL A 311 -4.89 25.87 23.39
N LEU A 312 -3.79 25.89 24.14
CA LEU A 312 -3.78 25.66 25.59
C LEU A 312 -4.53 26.78 26.35
N SER A 313 -4.45 28.02 25.88
CA SER A 313 -5.24 29.13 26.42
C SER A 313 -6.73 28.94 26.14
N GLY A 314 -7.10 28.52 24.93
CA GLY A 314 -8.49 28.22 24.54
C GLY A 314 -9.11 27.09 25.37
N ILE A 315 -8.34 26.06 25.73
CA ILE A 315 -8.80 25.00 26.64
C ILE A 315 -9.13 25.58 28.03
N ARG A 316 -8.27 26.43 28.56
CA ARG A 316 -8.51 27.08 29.89
C ARG A 316 -9.72 28.01 29.85
N ALA A 317 -9.98 28.65 28.72
CA ALA A 317 -11.13 29.51 28.51
C ALA A 317 -12.43 28.75 28.18
N GLY A 318 -12.38 27.43 27.96
CA GLY A 318 -13.53 26.62 27.58
C GLY A 318 -13.94 26.77 26.11
N CYS A 319 -13.11 27.41 25.28
CA CYS A 319 -13.35 27.59 23.85
C CYS A 319 -12.89 26.40 23.01
N VAL A 320 -12.00 25.57 23.53
CA VAL A 320 -11.47 24.35 22.91
C VAL A 320 -11.93 23.13 23.72
N GLU A 321 -12.69 22.24 23.10
CA GLU A 321 -13.15 20.98 23.71
C GLU A 321 -12.08 19.91 23.70
N SER A 322 -11.41 19.75 22.56
CA SER A 322 -10.38 18.75 22.39
C SER A 322 -9.34 19.19 21.36
N TYR A 323 -8.14 18.66 21.49
CA TYR A 323 -7.12 18.80 20.45
C TYR A 323 -6.30 17.51 20.34
N ARG A 324 -5.74 17.29 19.17
CA ARG A 324 -4.82 16.20 18.86
C ARG A 324 -3.67 16.74 18.03
N ILE A 325 -2.45 16.36 18.38
CA ILE A 325 -1.26 16.62 17.59
C ILE A 325 -0.74 15.26 17.12
N GLY A 326 -0.50 15.13 15.82
CA GLY A 326 0.12 13.98 15.22
C GLY A 326 1.20 14.41 14.22
N SER A 327 2.08 13.50 13.81
CA SER A 327 2.86 13.72 12.59
C SER A 327 1.91 13.73 11.41
N ALA A 328 2.14 14.59 10.42
CA ALA A 328 1.41 14.54 9.17
C ALA A 328 1.57 13.15 8.55
N SER A 329 0.45 12.51 8.24
CA SER A 329 0.43 11.15 7.67
C SER A 329 0.45 11.20 6.14
N LEU A 330 0.74 10.05 5.51
CA LEU A 330 0.59 9.91 4.06
C LEU A 330 -0.84 10.25 3.62
N ALA A 331 -1.84 9.97 4.48
CA ALA A 331 -3.24 10.29 4.20
C ALA A 331 -3.49 11.81 4.14
N ASP A 332 -2.87 12.58 5.02
CA ASP A 332 -3.01 14.04 5.06
C ASP A 332 -2.35 14.71 3.84
N ASN A 333 -1.25 14.15 3.35
CA ASN A 333 -0.50 14.68 2.20
C ASN A 333 -0.99 14.12 0.84
N TYR A 334 -1.83 13.10 0.84
CA TYR A 334 -2.23 12.39 -0.39
C TYR A 334 -3.00 13.28 -1.37
N GLU A 335 -3.90 14.12 -0.89
CA GLU A 335 -4.67 15.06 -1.74
C GLU A 335 -3.77 16.15 -2.33
N GLU A 336 -2.81 16.66 -1.55
CA GLU A 336 -1.79 17.60 -2.03
C GLU A 336 -0.94 16.99 -3.16
N MET A 337 -0.47 15.74 -2.96
CA MET A 337 0.36 15.03 -3.94
C MET A 337 -0.35 14.79 -5.27
N ILE A 338 -1.69 14.70 -5.27
CA ILE A 338 -2.49 14.49 -6.50
C ILE A 338 -2.83 15.80 -7.19
N ASN A 339 -3.01 16.90 -6.47
CA ASN A 339 -3.50 18.17 -7.00
C ASN A 339 -2.39 19.06 -7.56
N HIS A 340 -1.13 18.84 -7.21
CA HIS A 340 0.02 19.62 -7.70
C HIS A 340 0.63 19.09 -9.02
N ASP A 341 0.11 17.99 -9.62
CA ASP A 341 0.44 17.44 -10.94
C ASP A 341 -0.78 17.49 -11.89
#